data_d422dfdb1cc07571f953656414cca95f
#
_entry.id   d422dfdb1cc07571f953656414cca95f
#
_cell.length_a   1.000
_cell.length_b   1.000
_cell.length_c   1.000
_cell.angle_alpha   90.00
_cell.angle_beta   90.00
_cell.angle_gamma   90.00
#
_symmetry.space_group_name_H-M   'P 1'
#
loop_
_entity.id
_entity.type
_entity.pdbx_description
1 polymer ?
#
loop_
_entity_poly.entity_id
_entity_poly.type
_entity_poly.pdbx_seq_one_letter_code
_entity_poly.pdbx_strand_id
1 'polypeptide(L)'
;MKKILAILMVLCLSVGILAGCGSSANAPASSGENSSASSDAASGTKKTFVFGDNTFNASNEEPTINPHEAYSGWPCIRYGVGETLMKIADDGTLEPWLAESATNVNETTWEIVIKDSVCFSNGRKCDAAAVKACLEHLIEVHERAADNLKIASIEADGQKLTIVTSQPNPVLMNYLSEAYGCIIDMDEGITDDGIVVGTGPFVATELVTDDHLNLVKNTNYWDGEVHIDEVTIRNITDGDTLALALQSGEIDAAYGMAYGSYPMFENDSFKFSGIQTSRCFWGMVNFSTENPSAAIMLDPAVRKAIALGINKQGFVDVLLNGYGYTATGAFPETFAFGQGVKAESYDPEQAKAVLQEAGWVDTDGDGIREKDGVKLVIRWLTYPTRLELPLLAESAQATLREIGMDVQINNTKDHNTIRKDPTAWDIWVSANVNAGLGDPANFFATYCLDNSVKNSGGHHSDRLEQLADQLDVTFDVNERARLAIEMQQELLDDNSYVFVSFLRMSMISKANVTGLEAHACDFYELTADLDIK
;
A
#
# COMPACT_ATOMS: atom_id res chain seq x y z
N MET A 1 39.76 25.51 -22.18
CA MET A 1 41.04 25.23 -22.92
C MET A 1 41.20 23.74 -23.00
N LYS A 2 41.27 23.29 -24.24
CA LYS A 2 41.94 22.09 -24.79
C LYS A 2 41.50 20.72 -24.24
N LYS A 3 40.72 19.96 -24.99
CA LYS A 3 41.03 19.15 -26.21
C LYS A 3 41.61 17.78 -25.79
N ILE A 4 40.86 16.71 -26.09
CA ILE A 4 40.92 15.83 -27.29
C ILE A 4 41.91 14.67 -27.10
N LEU A 5 41.51 13.44 -27.28
CA LEU A 5 41.73 12.43 -28.34
C LEU A 5 41.54 11.03 -27.72
N ALA A 6 40.63 10.20 -28.09
CA ALA A 6 40.36 9.51 -29.36
C ALA A 6 41.15 8.19 -29.54
N ILE A 7 40.38 7.10 -29.67
CA ILE A 7 40.34 6.08 -30.74
C ILE A 7 41.54 5.11 -30.87
N LEU A 8 41.24 3.82 -30.90
CA LEU A 8 41.45 2.76 -31.90
C LEU A 8 41.31 1.38 -31.22
N MET A 9 40.27 0.59 -31.48
CA MET A 9 40.12 -0.37 -32.57
C MET A 9 41.33 -1.31 -32.78
N VAL A 10 41.09 -2.62 -32.65
CA VAL A 10 41.37 -3.60 -33.70
C VAL A 10 40.79 -4.97 -33.38
N LEU A 11 40.03 -5.46 -34.30
CA LEU A 11 39.52 -6.78 -34.60
C LEU A 11 40.67 -7.81 -34.77
N CYS A 12 40.48 -9.06 -34.34
CA CYS A 12 41.04 -10.22 -35.04
C CYS A 12 40.16 -11.48 -34.82
N LEU A 13 39.54 -11.91 -35.87
CA LEU A 13 39.00 -13.26 -36.13
C LEU A 13 40.14 -14.26 -36.40
N SER A 14 39.89 -15.55 -36.05
CA SER A 14 40.19 -16.77 -36.83
C SER A 14 39.91 -17.99 -35.96
N VAL A 15 38.94 -18.81 -36.20
CA VAL A 15 38.74 -19.96 -37.11
C VAL A 15 39.84 -21.04 -36.99
N GLY A 16 39.39 -22.26 -36.72
CA GLY A 16 40.13 -23.53 -36.82
C GLY A 16 39.47 -24.64 -36.02
N ILE A 17 38.81 -25.41 -36.51
CA ILE A 17 38.29 -26.55 -37.25
C ILE A 17 39.10 -27.84 -37.01
N LEU A 18 38.35 -28.88 -36.58
CA LEU A 18 38.40 -30.34 -36.87
C LEU A 18 39.41 -31.28 -36.15
N ALA A 19 38.75 -32.22 -35.50
CA ALA A 19 38.72 -33.69 -35.75
C ALA A 19 39.86 -34.56 -35.21
N GLY A 20 39.48 -35.68 -34.63
CA GLY A 20 40.32 -36.82 -34.40
C GLY A 20 39.66 -37.92 -33.56
N CYS A 21 39.09 -38.90 -34.23
CA CYS A 21 38.60 -40.18 -33.71
C CYS A 21 39.72 -41.07 -33.18
N GLY A 22 39.37 -42.03 -32.29
CA GLY A 22 40.10 -43.31 -32.23
C GLY A 22 40.08 -44.00 -30.87
N SER A 23 39.15 -44.86 -30.71
CA SER A 23 39.09 -46.32 -30.38
C SER A 23 39.92 -46.92 -29.21
N SER A 24 39.15 -47.56 -28.35
CA SER A 24 39.19 -48.96 -27.86
C SER A 24 40.41 -49.42 -27.04
N ALA A 25 40.22 -49.92 -25.82
CA ALA A 25 40.07 -51.35 -25.52
C ALA A 25 40.28 -51.68 -24.04
N ASN A 26 39.34 -52.50 -23.55
CA ASN A 26 39.45 -53.61 -22.59
C ASN A 26 39.86 -53.43 -21.12
N ALA A 27 38.91 -53.95 -20.35
CA ALA A 27 38.90 -54.31 -18.95
C ALA A 27 39.95 -55.41 -18.57
N PRO A 28 40.13 -55.75 -17.27
CA PRO A 28 39.16 -56.67 -16.66
C PRO A 28 38.76 -56.39 -15.21
N ALA A 29 37.71 -57.06 -14.81
CA ALA A 29 37.00 -57.06 -13.55
C ALA A 29 37.77 -57.53 -12.33
N SER A 30 37.43 -57.07 -11.16
CA SER A 30 37.42 -57.84 -9.92
C SER A 30 36.24 -57.44 -9.03
N SER A 31 35.54 -58.47 -8.63
CA SER A 31 34.37 -58.55 -7.76
C SER A 31 34.62 -58.06 -6.33
N GLY A 32 33.63 -57.37 -5.76
CA GLY A 32 33.54 -57.11 -4.34
C GLY A 32 32.12 -56.67 -4.00
N GLU A 33 31.29 -57.63 -3.57
CA GLU A 33 29.99 -57.37 -2.95
C GLU A 33 30.14 -56.55 -1.70
N ASN A 34 29.39 -55.45 -1.62
CA ASN A 34 28.94 -54.98 -0.32
C ASN A 34 27.59 -54.27 -0.46
N SER A 35 26.63 -54.79 0.25
CA SER A 35 25.27 -54.31 0.42
C SER A 35 25.26 -52.89 1.01
N SER A 36 24.81 -51.93 0.25
CA SER A 36 24.39 -50.64 0.77
C SER A 36 22.87 -50.54 0.67
N ALA A 37 22.30 -50.32 1.84
CA ALA A 37 20.89 -49.96 1.97
C ALA A 37 20.65 -48.69 1.15
N SER A 38 19.76 -48.76 0.19
CA SER A 38 19.20 -47.65 -0.52
C SER A 38 18.29 -46.87 0.45
N SER A 39 18.76 -45.76 0.93
CA SER A 39 17.84 -44.71 1.37
C SER A 39 17.32 -44.03 0.10
N ASP A 40 16.12 -44.40 -0.30
CA ASP A 40 15.33 -43.62 -1.24
C ASP A 40 15.02 -42.26 -0.58
N ALA A 41 15.94 -41.31 -0.70
CA ALA A 41 15.59 -39.92 -0.64
C ALA A 41 14.88 -39.61 -1.95
N ALA A 42 13.57 -39.50 -1.93
CA ALA A 42 12.79 -38.92 -2.99
C ALA A 42 13.38 -37.55 -3.32
N SER A 43 14.12 -37.46 -4.42
CA SER A 43 14.54 -36.20 -5.03
C SER A 43 13.28 -35.56 -5.64
N GLY A 44 12.41 -35.00 -4.80
CA GLY A 44 11.38 -34.08 -5.25
C GLY A 44 12.07 -32.89 -5.92
N THR A 45 11.62 -32.55 -7.12
CA THR A 45 12.04 -31.31 -7.79
C THR A 45 11.69 -30.13 -6.87
N LYS A 46 12.69 -29.30 -6.53
CA LYS A 46 12.51 -28.09 -5.72
C LYS A 46 11.45 -27.20 -6.36
N LYS A 47 10.46 -26.76 -5.59
CA LYS A 47 9.45 -25.79 -6.03
C LYS A 47 9.98 -24.38 -5.87
N THR A 48 10.07 -23.67 -6.97
CA THR A 48 10.55 -22.28 -7.00
C THR A 48 9.44 -21.36 -7.50
N PHE A 49 9.38 -20.12 -6.98
CA PHE A 49 8.42 -19.10 -7.35
C PHE A 49 9.13 -17.78 -7.58
N VAL A 50 8.84 -17.09 -8.69
CA VAL A 50 9.41 -15.78 -9.02
C VAL A 50 8.29 -14.75 -9.08
N PHE A 51 8.34 -13.75 -8.21
CA PHE A 51 7.38 -12.67 -8.11
C PHE A 51 7.98 -11.36 -8.61
N GLY A 52 7.39 -10.75 -9.61
CA GLY A 52 7.75 -9.42 -10.10
C GLY A 52 6.92 -8.35 -9.38
N ASP A 53 7.58 -7.39 -8.74
CA ASP A 53 6.92 -6.30 -8.03
C ASP A 53 7.53 -4.95 -8.43
N ASN A 54 6.69 -4.02 -8.89
CA ASN A 54 7.14 -2.67 -9.22
C ASN A 54 7.18 -1.73 -8.01
N THR A 55 6.73 -2.19 -6.85
CA THR A 55 6.70 -1.44 -5.59
C THR A 55 7.76 -1.88 -4.59
N PHE A 56 8.65 -2.81 -4.96
CA PHE A 56 9.68 -3.39 -4.11
C PHE A 56 10.46 -2.33 -3.32
N ASN A 57 10.89 -1.26 -3.97
CA ASN A 57 11.63 -0.14 -3.37
C ASN A 57 10.79 1.13 -3.20
N ALA A 58 9.46 1.06 -3.38
CA ALA A 58 8.62 2.26 -3.43
C ALA A 58 8.56 3.04 -2.11
N SER A 59 8.91 2.40 -1.01
CA SER A 59 8.74 2.95 0.34
C SER A 59 10.02 3.52 0.96
N ASN A 60 11.20 3.19 0.44
CA ASN A 60 12.50 3.58 1.01
C ASN A 60 13.52 3.95 -0.08
N GLU A 61 14.43 4.89 0.26
CA GLU A 61 15.59 5.22 -0.58
C GLU A 61 16.65 4.11 -0.54
N GLU A 62 16.78 3.45 0.62
CA GLU A 62 17.66 2.29 0.83
C GLU A 62 16.78 1.13 1.32
N PRO A 63 16.39 0.19 0.44
CA PRO A 63 15.51 -0.90 0.81
C PRO A 63 16.19 -1.88 1.78
N THR A 64 15.48 -2.24 2.81
CA THR A 64 15.80 -3.26 3.80
C THR A 64 14.54 -4.03 4.12
N ILE A 65 14.63 -5.17 4.80
CA ILE A 65 13.46 -5.88 5.34
C ILE A 65 13.36 -5.78 6.87
N ASN A 66 14.19 -4.91 7.48
CA ASN A 66 14.07 -4.59 8.90
C ASN A 66 12.79 -3.80 9.18
N PRO A 67 11.77 -4.35 9.86
CA PRO A 67 10.50 -3.66 10.06
C PRO A 67 10.63 -2.42 10.96
N HIS A 68 11.70 -2.30 11.72
CA HIS A 68 11.94 -1.17 12.62
C HIS A 68 12.61 0.03 11.94
N GLU A 69 12.75 0.01 10.61
CA GLU A 69 13.39 1.08 9.85
C GLU A 69 12.43 1.68 8.82
N ALA A 70 12.08 2.95 9.00
CA ALA A 70 11.24 3.74 8.11
C ALA A 70 9.95 2.99 7.65
N TYR A 71 9.85 2.59 6.37
CA TYR A 71 8.75 1.82 5.80
C TYR A 71 9.14 0.39 5.41
N SER A 72 10.28 -0.10 5.86
CA SER A 72 10.81 -1.43 5.52
C SER A 72 10.00 -2.60 6.09
N GLY A 73 9.09 -2.33 7.01
CA GLY A 73 8.11 -3.32 7.46
C GLY A 73 7.21 -3.85 6.33
N TRP A 74 6.94 -3.02 5.29
CA TRP A 74 6.12 -3.45 4.15
C TRP A 74 6.69 -4.67 3.43
N PRO A 75 7.94 -4.70 2.94
CA PRO A 75 8.50 -5.91 2.36
C PRO A 75 8.63 -7.06 3.36
N CYS A 76 8.87 -6.78 4.65
CA CYS A 76 8.94 -7.80 5.69
C CYS A 76 7.63 -8.59 5.82
N ILE A 77 6.51 -7.89 5.98
CA ILE A 77 5.18 -8.52 6.15
C ILE A 77 4.64 -9.05 4.81
N ARG A 78 4.79 -8.28 3.73
CA ARG A 78 4.25 -8.59 2.40
C ARG A 78 4.81 -9.87 1.84
N TYR A 79 6.11 -10.09 2.01
CA TYR A 79 6.78 -11.28 1.47
C TYR A 79 6.90 -12.42 2.49
N GLY A 80 6.13 -12.35 3.59
CA GLY A 80 5.99 -13.44 4.54
C GLY A 80 7.25 -13.75 5.36
N VAL A 81 8.07 -12.74 5.66
CA VAL A 81 9.23 -12.87 6.57
C VAL A 81 8.82 -12.62 8.02
N GLY A 82 8.08 -11.55 8.28
CA GLY A 82 7.59 -11.17 9.61
C GLY A 82 6.07 -11.19 9.68
N GLU A 83 5.55 -11.38 10.88
CA GLU A 83 4.12 -11.38 11.22
C GLU A 83 3.88 -10.49 12.44
N THR A 84 2.65 -9.98 12.56
CA THR A 84 2.23 -9.09 13.66
C THR A 84 1.38 -9.81 14.69
N LEU A 85 1.13 -9.19 15.85
CA LEU A 85 0.31 -9.77 16.91
C LEU A 85 -1.12 -10.05 16.47
N MET A 86 -1.72 -9.12 15.72
CA MET A 86 -3.04 -9.25 15.11
C MET A 86 -2.91 -9.04 13.59
N LYS A 87 -3.83 -9.58 12.83
CA LYS A 87 -3.94 -9.43 11.37
C LYS A 87 -5.12 -8.52 11.04
N ILE A 88 -4.98 -7.70 10.00
CA ILE A 88 -6.06 -6.86 9.50
C ILE A 88 -6.80 -7.64 8.40
N ALA A 89 -8.07 -7.93 8.61
CA ALA A 89 -8.93 -8.59 7.63
C ALA A 89 -9.35 -7.63 6.49
N ASP A 90 -9.90 -8.18 5.42
CA ASP A 90 -10.30 -7.42 4.23
C ASP A 90 -11.46 -6.43 4.47
N ASP A 91 -12.19 -6.59 5.57
CA ASP A 91 -13.23 -5.67 6.04
C ASP A 91 -12.70 -4.63 7.06
N GLY A 92 -11.40 -4.62 7.32
CA GLY A 92 -10.72 -3.73 8.24
C GLY A 92 -10.79 -4.15 9.72
N THR A 93 -11.39 -5.28 10.04
CA THR A 93 -11.40 -5.81 11.43
C THR A 93 -10.06 -6.44 11.79
N LEU A 94 -9.77 -6.51 13.10
CA LEU A 94 -8.58 -7.18 13.61
C LEU A 94 -8.88 -8.63 13.96
N GLU A 95 -8.03 -9.53 13.50
CA GLU A 95 -8.08 -10.95 13.79
C GLU A 95 -6.82 -11.39 14.56
N PRO A 96 -6.92 -12.37 15.49
CA PRO A 96 -5.76 -12.96 16.15
C PRO A 96 -4.77 -13.59 15.16
N TRP A 97 -3.48 -13.24 15.27
CA TRP A 97 -2.42 -13.87 14.46
C TRP A 97 -1.36 -14.52 15.35
N LEU A 98 -0.25 -13.83 15.70
CA LEU A 98 0.68 -14.35 16.70
C LEU A 98 0.08 -14.36 18.10
N ALA A 99 -0.80 -13.39 18.41
CA ALA A 99 -1.60 -13.41 19.62
C ALA A 99 -2.78 -14.37 19.51
N GLU A 100 -3.07 -15.09 20.57
CA GLU A 100 -4.33 -15.83 20.76
C GLU A 100 -5.47 -14.87 21.08
N SER A 101 -5.17 -13.83 21.87
CA SER A 101 -6.12 -12.78 22.25
C SER A 101 -5.41 -11.47 22.59
N ALA A 102 -6.12 -10.36 22.38
CA ALA A 102 -5.75 -9.05 22.87
C ALA A 102 -6.98 -8.38 23.48
N THR A 103 -6.88 -7.97 24.73
CA THR A 103 -8.02 -7.43 25.50
C THR A 103 -7.64 -6.11 26.13
N ASN A 104 -8.44 -5.09 25.89
CA ASN A 104 -8.37 -3.83 26.62
C ASN A 104 -9.05 -4.03 27.99
N VAL A 105 -8.30 -3.94 29.09
CA VAL A 105 -8.82 -4.14 30.45
C VAL A 105 -9.23 -2.84 31.13
N ASN A 106 -8.71 -1.72 30.67
CA ASN A 106 -9.12 -0.36 31.00
C ASN A 106 -8.55 0.61 29.95
N GLU A 107 -8.83 1.90 30.07
CA GLU A 107 -8.47 2.92 29.06
C GLU A 107 -6.99 2.95 28.68
N THR A 108 -6.09 2.45 29.52
CA THR A 108 -4.64 2.49 29.30
C THR A 108 -3.95 1.14 29.39
N THR A 109 -4.66 0.05 29.63
CA THR A 109 -4.04 -1.26 29.86
C THR A 109 -4.58 -2.30 28.89
N TRP A 110 -3.70 -2.99 28.21
CA TRP A 110 -3.98 -4.10 27.33
C TRP A 110 -3.32 -5.36 27.84
N GLU A 111 -4.04 -6.48 27.83
CA GLU A 111 -3.53 -7.83 28.08
C GLU A 111 -3.55 -8.62 26.76
N ILE A 112 -2.41 -9.17 26.38
CA ILE A 112 -2.21 -9.91 25.15
C ILE A 112 -1.66 -11.29 25.52
N VAL A 113 -2.20 -12.34 24.93
CA VAL A 113 -1.72 -13.71 25.12
C VAL A 113 -1.11 -14.18 23.81
N ILE A 114 0.15 -14.55 23.80
CA ILE A 114 0.85 -15.08 22.63
C ILE A 114 0.55 -16.57 22.50
N LYS A 115 0.27 -17.07 21.31
CA LYS A 115 0.05 -18.50 21.03
C LYS A 115 1.29 -19.31 21.43
N ASP A 116 1.10 -20.42 22.10
CA ASP A 116 2.22 -21.28 22.58
C ASP A 116 2.99 -21.97 21.44
N SER A 117 2.36 -22.11 20.28
CA SER A 117 2.96 -22.72 19.07
C SER A 117 3.92 -21.81 18.32
N VAL A 118 3.91 -20.49 18.56
CA VAL A 118 4.69 -19.55 17.76
C VAL A 118 6.19 -19.71 18.03
N CYS A 119 6.95 -19.84 16.94
CA CYS A 119 8.40 -19.79 16.98
C CYS A 119 8.95 -18.94 15.82
N PHE A 120 10.14 -18.43 16.04
CA PHE A 120 10.91 -17.79 14.98
C PHE A 120 11.44 -18.80 13.96
N SER A 121 11.85 -18.34 12.81
CA SER A 121 12.36 -19.18 11.72
C SER A 121 13.63 -19.96 12.09
N ASN A 122 14.40 -19.51 13.10
CA ASN A 122 15.54 -20.25 13.67
C ASN A 122 15.13 -21.33 14.68
N GLY A 123 13.83 -21.51 14.95
CA GLY A 123 13.27 -22.49 15.89
C GLY A 123 13.21 -22.03 17.35
N ARG A 124 13.66 -20.82 17.65
CA ARG A 124 13.51 -20.22 18.98
C ARG A 124 12.03 -19.90 19.25
N LYS A 125 11.55 -20.17 20.47
CA LYS A 125 10.18 -19.85 20.88
C LYS A 125 9.95 -18.33 20.89
N CYS A 126 8.83 -17.89 20.31
CA CYS A 126 8.34 -16.52 20.42
C CYS A 126 7.37 -16.43 21.59
N ASP A 127 7.87 -16.07 22.78
CA ASP A 127 7.08 -15.85 23.98
C ASP A 127 6.88 -14.34 24.26
N ALA A 128 6.18 -14.01 25.34
CA ALA A 128 5.93 -12.61 25.69
C ALA A 128 7.23 -11.84 25.99
N ALA A 129 8.31 -12.49 26.43
CA ALA A 129 9.57 -11.83 26.67
C ALA A 129 10.27 -11.46 25.35
N ALA A 130 10.20 -12.32 24.33
CA ALA A 130 10.70 -12.02 22.99
C ALA A 130 9.90 -10.89 22.32
N VAL A 131 8.56 -10.93 22.42
CA VAL A 131 7.69 -9.85 21.92
C VAL A 131 8.00 -8.53 22.62
N LYS A 132 8.17 -8.53 23.95
CA LYS A 132 8.56 -7.34 24.72
C LYS A 132 9.88 -6.74 24.19
N ALA A 133 10.91 -7.56 24.03
CA ALA A 133 12.22 -7.09 23.55
C ALA A 133 12.10 -6.46 22.15
N CYS A 134 11.31 -7.06 21.26
CA CYS A 134 11.06 -6.53 19.93
C CYS A 134 10.32 -5.19 19.99
N LEU A 135 9.25 -5.06 20.78
CA LEU A 135 8.49 -3.80 20.89
C LEU A 135 9.28 -2.70 21.60
N GLU A 136 10.11 -3.01 22.59
CA GLU A 136 11.00 -2.02 23.24
C GLU A 136 12.01 -1.47 22.24
N HIS A 137 12.63 -2.31 21.43
CA HIS A 137 13.52 -1.87 20.36
C HIS A 137 12.77 -1.04 19.29
N LEU A 138 11.59 -1.48 18.85
CA LEU A 138 10.75 -0.72 17.92
C LEU A 138 10.50 0.71 18.41
N ILE A 139 10.12 0.86 19.69
CA ILE A 139 9.82 2.18 20.30
C ILE A 139 11.08 3.05 20.36
N GLU A 140 12.24 2.45 20.59
CA GLU A 140 13.50 3.18 20.71
C GLU A 140 13.99 3.73 19.36
N VAL A 141 13.85 2.96 18.28
CA VAL A 141 14.51 3.31 17.00
C VAL A 141 13.57 3.82 15.91
N HIS A 142 12.29 3.43 15.90
CA HIS A 142 11.39 3.75 14.81
C HIS A 142 10.76 5.14 14.98
N GLU A 143 10.90 6.00 13.98
CA GLU A 143 10.51 7.43 14.01
C GLU A 143 9.05 7.73 14.40
N ARG A 144 8.13 6.77 14.15
CA ARG A 144 6.69 6.93 14.41
C ARG A 144 6.17 6.11 15.60
N ALA A 145 6.89 5.07 16.02
CA ALA A 145 6.34 4.07 16.94
C ALA A 145 6.04 4.65 18.32
N ALA A 146 6.94 5.46 18.88
CA ALA A 146 6.75 6.06 20.20
C ALA A 146 5.48 6.92 20.26
N ASP A 147 5.25 7.75 19.24
CA ASP A 147 4.10 8.65 19.17
C ASP A 147 2.79 7.91 18.90
N ASN A 148 2.81 6.88 18.05
CA ASN A 148 1.63 6.09 17.71
C ASN A 148 1.21 5.17 18.86
N LEU A 149 2.15 4.44 19.44
CA LEU A 149 1.88 3.42 20.46
C LEU A 149 1.65 4.00 21.85
N LYS A 150 2.34 5.12 22.18
CA LYS A 150 2.24 5.81 23.47
C LYS A 150 2.46 4.87 24.65
N ILE A 151 3.31 3.85 24.49
CA ILE A 151 3.57 2.82 25.51
C ILE A 151 4.40 3.42 26.65
N ALA A 152 3.93 3.26 27.88
CA ALA A 152 4.62 3.66 29.09
C ALA A 152 5.39 2.49 29.73
N SER A 153 4.86 1.27 29.66
CA SER A 153 5.54 0.06 30.13
C SER A 153 5.03 -1.19 29.46
N ILE A 154 5.91 -2.21 29.38
CA ILE A 154 5.59 -3.54 28.90
C ILE A 154 6.08 -4.55 29.96
N GLU A 155 5.19 -5.44 30.41
CA GLU A 155 5.50 -6.55 31.30
C GLU A 155 5.22 -7.88 30.60
N ALA A 156 6.10 -8.87 30.79
CA ALA A 156 5.99 -10.19 30.21
C ALA A 156 6.03 -11.28 31.31
N ASP A 157 5.09 -12.21 31.26
CA ASP A 157 5.02 -13.38 32.13
C ASP A 157 4.57 -14.61 31.32
N GLY A 158 5.51 -15.49 31.00
CA GLY A 158 5.26 -16.65 30.14
C GLY A 158 4.78 -16.24 28.74
N GLN A 159 3.52 -16.51 28.42
CA GLN A 159 2.88 -16.11 27.16
C GLN A 159 2.05 -14.82 27.29
N LYS A 160 1.93 -14.27 28.49
CA LYS A 160 1.14 -13.07 28.76
C LYS A 160 2.00 -11.83 28.66
N LEU A 161 1.58 -10.89 27.82
CA LEU A 161 2.14 -9.54 27.70
C LEU A 161 1.12 -8.55 28.25
N THR A 162 1.56 -7.65 29.13
CA THR A 162 0.75 -6.54 29.63
C THR A 162 1.38 -5.23 29.16
N ILE A 163 0.63 -4.46 28.38
CA ILE A 163 1.04 -3.14 27.88
C ILE A 163 0.24 -2.06 28.59
N VAL A 164 0.94 -1.08 29.15
CA VAL A 164 0.33 0.13 29.72
C VAL A 164 0.72 1.32 28.84
N THR A 165 -0.27 2.08 28.38
CA THR A 165 -0.07 3.31 27.60
C THR A 165 -0.07 4.54 28.52
N SER A 166 0.61 5.61 28.12
CA SER A 166 0.70 6.88 28.87
C SER A 166 -0.62 7.69 28.86
N GLN A 167 -1.51 7.37 27.94
CA GLN A 167 -2.86 7.94 27.77
C GLN A 167 -3.75 6.91 27.08
N PRO A 168 -5.08 7.08 27.06
CA PRO A 168 -5.98 6.19 26.32
C PRO A 168 -5.51 6.01 24.87
N ASN A 169 -5.46 4.76 24.41
CA ASN A 169 -5.09 4.42 23.04
C ASN A 169 -6.00 3.31 22.50
N PRO A 170 -7.21 3.65 22.01
CA PRO A 170 -8.17 2.68 21.49
C PRO A 170 -7.64 1.90 20.27
N VAL A 171 -6.68 2.46 19.55
CA VAL A 171 -6.11 1.92 18.31
C VAL A 171 -4.74 1.29 18.49
N LEU A 172 -4.33 0.98 19.72
CA LEU A 172 -3.03 0.36 20.00
C LEU A 172 -2.81 -0.92 19.17
N MET A 173 -3.81 -1.80 19.12
CA MET A 173 -3.67 -3.06 18.38
C MET A 173 -3.66 -2.85 16.86
N ASN A 174 -4.36 -1.83 16.36
CA ASN A 174 -4.28 -1.44 14.95
C ASN A 174 -2.87 -0.97 14.58
N TYR A 175 -2.26 -0.14 15.40
CA TYR A 175 -0.86 0.27 15.21
C TYR A 175 0.13 -0.89 15.33
N LEU A 176 -0.08 -1.83 16.26
CA LEU A 176 0.75 -3.03 16.39
C LEU A 176 0.53 -4.05 15.24
N SER A 177 -0.50 -3.84 14.41
CA SER A 177 -0.77 -4.60 13.18
C SER A 177 -0.25 -3.90 11.92
N GLU A 178 0.30 -2.67 12.05
CA GLU A 178 1.06 -2.03 10.97
C GLU A 178 2.35 -2.83 10.70
N ALA A 179 2.86 -2.73 9.50
CA ALA A 179 4.03 -3.46 9.04
C ALA A 179 5.26 -3.32 9.95
N TYR A 180 5.47 -2.17 10.60
CA TYR A 180 6.55 -2.00 11.59
C TYR A 180 6.34 -2.86 12.84
N GLY A 181 5.13 -3.31 13.12
CA GLY A 181 4.80 -4.17 14.26
C GLY A 181 5.14 -5.65 14.05
N CYS A 182 5.80 -6.02 12.95
CA CYS A 182 6.31 -7.37 12.75
C CYS A 182 7.24 -7.78 13.89
N ILE A 183 6.98 -8.96 14.46
CA ILE A 183 7.79 -9.48 15.57
C ILE A 183 9.02 -10.19 15.00
N ILE A 184 10.20 -9.70 15.39
CA ILE A 184 11.51 -10.23 15.00
C ILE A 184 12.32 -10.66 16.22
N ASP A 185 13.24 -11.60 16.01
CA ASP A 185 14.12 -12.13 17.07
C ASP A 185 15.25 -11.17 17.39
N MET A 186 15.13 -10.43 18.49
CA MET A 186 16.15 -9.47 18.93
C MET A 186 17.41 -10.13 19.52
N ASP A 187 17.38 -11.43 19.88
CA ASP A 187 18.58 -12.13 20.34
C ASP A 187 19.52 -12.49 19.16
N GLU A 188 18.96 -12.77 17.98
CA GLU A 188 19.76 -12.90 16.74
C GLU A 188 20.18 -11.53 16.19
N GLY A 189 19.38 -10.49 16.46
CA GLY A 189 19.61 -9.14 15.99
C GLY A 189 19.25 -8.93 14.51
N ILE A 190 19.71 -7.81 13.98
CA ILE A 190 19.50 -7.37 12.60
C ILE A 190 20.87 -7.35 11.92
N THR A 191 20.97 -7.95 10.74
CA THR A 191 22.24 -7.97 9.99
C THR A 191 22.57 -6.59 9.39
N ASP A 192 23.81 -6.37 8.97
CA ASP A 192 24.26 -5.09 8.38
C ASP A 192 23.51 -4.75 7.07
N ASP A 193 22.98 -5.76 6.36
CA ASP A 193 22.16 -5.63 5.15
C ASP A 193 20.65 -5.63 5.45
N GLY A 194 20.27 -5.53 6.73
CA GLY A 194 18.88 -5.39 7.16
C GLY A 194 18.04 -6.66 7.10
N ILE A 195 18.68 -7.85 7.01
CA ILE A 195 17.98 -9.13 7.11
C ILE A 195 17.64 -9.42 8.58
N VAL A 196 16.44 -9.95 8.82
CA VAL A 196 15.90 -10.24 10.15
C VAL A 196 15.44 -11.69 10.25
N VAL A 197 15.38 -12.21 11.47
CA VAL A 197 14.76 -13.49 11.82
C VAL A 197 13.33 -13.22 12.28
N GLY A 198 12.35 -13.49 11.43
CA GLY A 198 10.92 -13.31 11.72
C GLY A 198 10.22 -14.63 12.05
N THR A 199 8.89 -14.58 12.13
CA THR A 199 8.02 -15.72 12.44
C THR A 199 7.34 -16.30 11.19
N GLY A 200 7.46 -15.64 10.04
CA GLY A 200 6.69 -15.92 8.84
C GLY A 200 7.08 -17.21 8.10
N PRO A 201 6.33 -17.57 7.02
CA PRO A 201 6.54 -18.79 6.24
C PRO A 201 7.85 -18.79 5.44
N PHE A 202 8.48 -17.64 5.24
CA PHE A 202 9.72 -17.53 4.47
C PHE A 202 10.85 -16.88 5.28
N VAL A 203 12.09 -17.25 4.94
CA VAL A 203 13.33 -16.73 5.54
C VAL A 203 14.11 -16.00 4.46
N ALA A 204 14.43 -14.74 4.67
CA ALA A 204 15.27 -13.97 3.77
C ALA A 204 16.72 -14.44 3.85
N THR A 205 17.36 -14.62 2.71
CA THR A 205 18.74 -15.11 2.59
C THR A 205 19.67 -14.14 1.88
N GLU A 206 19.12 -13.28 1.02
CA GLU A 206 19.88 -12.29 0.26
C GLU A 206 18.99 -11.13 -0.13
N LEU A 207 19.45 -9.91 0.07
CA LEU A 207 18.82 -8.69 -0.42
C LEU A 207 19.84 -7.93 -1.27
N VAL A 208 19.52 -7.76 -2.56
CA VAL A 208 20.30 -6.94 -3.48
C VAL A 208 19.47 -5.70 -3.84
N THR A 209 19.93 -4.56 -3.36
CA THR A 209 19.28 -3.28 -3.58
C THR A 209 19.00 -3.05 -5.08
N ASP A 210 17.79 -2.61 -5.40
CA ASP A 210 17.28 -2.33 -6.75
C ASP A 210 17.18 -3.55 -7.69
N ASP A 211 17.44 -4.77 -7.22
CA ASP A 211 17.40 -5.97 -8.05
C ASP A 211 16.45 -7.03 -7.50
N HIS A 212 16.75 -7.65 -6.36
CA HIS A 212 15.94 -8.76 -5.84
C HIS A 212 16.08 -9.02 -4.34
N LEU A 213 15.11 -9.79 -3.82
CA LEU A 213 15.14 -10.44 -2.51
C LEU A 213 14.96 -11.95 -2.71
N ASN A 214 15.88 -12.74 -2.18
CA ASN A 214 15.79 -14.20 -2.17
C ASN A 214 15.30 -14.70 -0.82
N LEU A 215 14.32 -15.57 -0.87
CA LEU A 215 13.72 -16.21 0.29
C LEU A 215 13.79 -17.73 0.16
N VAL A 216 13.87 -18.41 1.30
CA VAL A 216 13.73 -19.87 1.38
C VAL A 216 12.60 -20.24 2.34
N LYS A 217 12.08 -21.44 2.19
CA LYS A 217 11.06 -22.02 3.07
C LYS A 217 11.50 -21.98 4.53
N ASN A 218 10.63 -21.48 5.41
CA ASN A 218 10.78 -21.66 6.85
C ASN A 218 10.35 -23.08 7.24
N THR A 219 11.31 -23.94 7.58
CA THR A 219 11.04 -25.33 8.01
C THR A 219 10.50 -25.43 9.43
N ASN A 220 10.55 -24.33 10.19
CA ASN A 220 10.03 -24.21 11.56
C ASN A 220 8.71 -23.43 11.60
N TYR A 221 8.05 -23.23 10.44
CA TYR A 221 6.84 -22.40 10.42
C TYR A 221 5.75 -22.99 11.34
N TRP A 222 5.20 -22.13 12.18
CA TRP A 222 4.32 -22.52 13.28
C TRP A 222 2.85 -22.71 12.87
N ASP A 223 2.42 -22.16 11.72
CA ASP A 223 1.02 -22.13 11.26
C ASP A 223 0.83 -22.88 9.93
N GLY A 224 1.28 -24.12 9.88
CA GLY A 224 1.02 -25.01 8.76
C GLY A 224 2.22 -25.38 7.91
N GLU A 225 1.94 -25.96 6.75
CA GLU A 225 2.96 -26.42 5.80
C GLU A 225 3.22 -25.35 4.74
N VAL A 226 4.48 -24.96 4.57
CA VAL A 226 4.92 -24.09 3.48
C VAL A 226 5.23 -24.95 2.25
N HIS A 227 4.65 -24.63 1.09
CA HIS A 227 4.72 -25.48 -0.10
C HIS A 227 5.85 -25.12 -1.08
N ILE A 228 6.26 -23.85 -1.11
CA ILE A 228 7.33 -23.35 -1.99
C ILE A 228 8.67 -23.41 -1.27
N ASP A 229 9.70 -23.99 -1.91
CA ASP A 229 11.02 -24.15 -1.33
C ASP A 229 11.87 -22.87 -1.43
N GLU A 230 11.75 -22.13 -2.55
CA GLU A 230 12.51 -20.90 -2.81
C GLU A 230 11.63 -19.87 -3.50
N VAL A 231 11.74 -18.61 -3.09
CA VAL A 231 11.07 -17.46 -3.70
C VAL A 231 12.12 -16.43 -4.08
N THR A 232 11.98 -15.85 -5.27
CA THR A 232 12.72 -14.66 -5.68
C THR A 232 11.73 -13.53 -5.96
N ILE A 233 11.84 -12.43 -5.23
CA ILE A 233 11.12 -11.19 -5.51
C ILE A 233 12.01 -10.36 -6.43
N ARG A 234 11.55 -9.99 -7.61
CA ARG A 234 12.28 -9.17 -8.57
C ARG A 234 11.74 -7.75 -8.62
N ASN A 235 12.63 -6.79 -8.46
CA ASN A 235 12.29 -5.38 -8.63
C ASN A 235 12.19 -5.04 -10.12
N ILE A 236 10.97 -4.90 -10.64
CA ILE A 236 10.70 -4.52 -12.03
C ILE A 236 9.82 -3.27 -12.04
N THR A 237 10.45 -2.11 -12.01
CA THR A 237 9.77 -0.82 -11.83
C THR A 237 8.93 -0.36 -13.03
N ASP A 238 9.26 -0.84 -14.25
CA ASP A 238 8.52 -0.52 -15.47
C ASP A 238 7.39 -1.52 -15.70
N GLY A 239 6.13 -1.04 -15.71
CA GLY A 239 4.94 -1.88 -15.80
C GLY A 239 4.80 -2.66 -17.11
N ASP A 240 5.33 -2.17 -18.22
CA ASP A 240 5.31 -2.88 -19.51
C ASP A 240 6.37 -3.99 -19.52
N THR A 241 7.54 -3.73 -18.97
CA THR A 241 8.59 -4.74 -18.77
C THR A 241 8.10 -5.86 -17.85
N LEU A 242 7.38 -5.50 -16.77
CA LEU A 242 6.76 -6.45 -15.85
C LEU A 242 5.74 -7.35 -16.56
N ALA A 243 4.90 -6.77 -17.42
CA ALA A 243 3.93 -7.51 -18.23
C ALA A 243 4.62 -8.49 -19.20
N LEU A 244 5.69 -8.07 -19.87
CA LEU A 244 6.47 -8.92 -20.77
C LEU A 244 7.17 -10.07 -20.02
N ALA A 245 7.70 -9.83 -18.82
CA ALA A 245 8.33 -10.85 -17.99
C ALA A 245 7.33 -11.95 -17.58
N LEU A 246 6.09 -11.58 -17.19
CA LEU A 246 5.04 -12.54 -16.90
C LEU A 246 4.60 -13.29 -18.16
N GLN A 247 4.40 -12.60 -19.28
CA GLN A 247 3.99 -13.20 -20.55
C GLN A 247 5.02 -14.21 -21.09
N SER A 248 6.32 -13.91 -20.96
CA SER A 248 7.41 -14.80 -21.39
C SER A 248 7.62 -15.98 -20.46
N GLY A 249 7.05 -15.94 -19.25
CA GLY A 249 7.22 -16.96 -18.21
C GLY A 249 8.49 -16.78 -17.38
N GLU A 250 9.19 -15.66 -17.48
CA GLU A 250 10.36 -15.32 -16.67
C GLU A 250 10.01 -15.12 -15.19
N ILE A 251 8.78 -14.67 -14.90
CA ILE A 251 8.18 -14.59 -13.57
C ILE A 251 6.89 -15.41 -13.52
N ASP A 252 6.46 -15.80 -12.33
CA ASP A 252 5.27 -16.62 -12.10
C ASP A 252 4.05 -15.78 -11.74
N ALA A 253 4.27 -14.63 -11.14
CA ALA A 253 3.24 -13.64 -10.82
C ALA A 253 3.80 -12.23 -10.83
N ALA A 254 2.91 -11.25 -10.93
CA ALA A 254 3.26 -9.84 -11.00
C ALA A 254 2.27 -8.95 -10.25
N TYR A 255 2.79 -7.90 -9.62
CA TYR A 255 2.04 -6.79 -9.05
C TYR A 255 2.53 -5.46 -9.61
N GLY A 256 1.58 -4.57 -9.96
CA GLY A 256 1.89 -3.20 -10.38
C GLY A 256 2.06 -3.00 -11.88
N MET A 257 1.48 -3.89 -12.71
CA MET A 257 1.41 -3.67 -14.16
C MET A 257 0.51 -2.48 -14.52
N ALA A 258 0.81 -1.86 -15.66
CA ALA A 258 -0.07 -0.83 -16.23
C ALA A 258 -1.43 -1.43 -16.64
N TYR A 259 -2.53 -0.70 -16.41
CA TYR A 259 -3.89 -1.13 -16.74
C TYR A 259 -4.08 -1.49 -18.23
N GLY A 260 -3.37 -0.80 -19.12
CA GLY A 260 -3.38 -1.09 -20.56
C GLY A 260 -2.85 -2.46 -20.93
N SER A 261 -2.06 -3.10 -20.08
CA SER A 261 -1.48 -4.43 -20.29
C SER A 261 -2.40 -5.57 -19.83
N TYR A 262 -3.41 -5.29 -18.99
CA TYR A 262 -4.28 -6.32 -18.40
C TYR A 262 -5.01 -7.19 -19.43
N PRO A 263 -5.54 -6.67 -20.55
CA PRO A 263 -6.20 -7.49 -21.56
C PRO A 263 -5.34 -8.64 -22.14
N MET A 264 -4.01 -8.53 -22.07
CA MET A 264 -3.10 -9.61 -22.53
C MET A 264 -3.21 -10.86 -21.65
N PHE A 265 -3.69 -10.73 -20.43
CA PHE A 265 -3.75 -11.78 -19.41
C PHE A 265 -5.19 -12.31 -19.20
N GLU A 266 -6.18 -11.78 -19.89
CA GLU A 266 -7.59 -12.22 -19.81
C GLU A 266 -7.80 -13.51 -20.64
N ASN A 267 -7.10 -14.58 -20.24
CA ASN A 267 -7.18 -15.91 -20.86
C ASN A 267 -6.87 -17.01 -19.84
N ASP A 268 -7.10 -18.27 -20.21
CA ASP A 268 -6.99 -19.44 -19.33
C ASP A 268 -5.56 -19.73 -18.81
N SER A 269 -4.54 -19.07 -19.33
CA SER A 269 -3.15 -19.25 -18.89
C SER A 269 -2.80 -18.42 -17.65
N PHE A 270 -3.65 -17.47 -17.28
CA PHE A 270 -3.42 -16.53 -16.18
C PHE A 270 -4.63 -16.43 -15.26
N LYS A 271 -4.38 -15.93 -14.05
CA LYS A 271 -5.40 -15.62 -13.03
C LYS A 271 -5.21 -14.21 -12.54
N PHE A 272 -6.33 -13.53 -12.28
CA PHE A 272 -6.39 -12.26 -11.59
C PHE A 272 -6.86 -12.50 -10.15
N SER A 273 -6.04 -12.12 -9.19
CA SER A 273 -6.49 -11.89 -7.82
C SER A 273 -6.59 -10.38 -7.59
N GLY A 274 -7.75 -9.89 -7.22
CA GLY A 274 -7.93 -8.44 -7.06
C GLY A 274 -9.02 -8.09 -6.07
N ILE A 275 -8.73 -7.10 -5.23
CA ILE A 275 -9.60 -6.63 -4.15
C ILE A 275 -9.62 -5.11 -4.10
N GLN A 276 -10.71 -4.54 -3.58
CA GLN A 276 -10.80 -3.14 -3.23
C GLN A 276 -9.92 -2.86 -2.01
N THR A 277 -8.97 -1.93 -2.15
CA THR A 277 -8.14 -1.47 -1.02
C THR A 277 -8.69 -0.19 -0.42
N SER A 278 -8.17 0.20 0.75
CA SER A 278 -8.43 1.51 1.34
C SER A 278 -7.58 2.64 0.74
N ARG A 279 -6.81 2.39 -0.34
CA ARG A 279 -6.13 3.44 -1.08
C ARG A 279 -7.14 4.22 -1.92
N CYS A 280 -7.45 5.42 -1.46
CA CYS A 280 -8.39 6.33 -2.10
C CYS A 280 -7.66 7.40 -2.93
N PHE A 281 -8.18 7.69 -4.12
CA PHE A 281 -7.82 8.85 -4.94
C PHE A 281 -8.80 9.95 -4.62
N TRP A 282 -8.31 11.06 -4.06
CA TRP A 282 -9.14 12.14 -3.55
C TRP A 282 -8.51 13.51 -3.73
N GLY A 283 -9.34 14.54 -3.79
CA GLY A 283 -8.94 15.94 -3.87
C GLY A 283 -9.29 16.71 -2.60
N MET A 284 -8.36 17.52 -2.11
CA MET A 284 -8.54 18.51 -1.04
C MET A 284 -8.74 19.89 -1.66
N VAL A 285 -9.76 20.59 -1.25
CA VAL A 285 -10.02 21.97 -1.65
C VAL A 285 -9.21 22.94 -0.78
N ASN A 286 -8.73 24.02 -1.38
CA ASN A 286 -7.99 25.06 -0.69
C ASN A 286 -8.93 26.17 -0.18
N PHE A 287 -9.05 26.29 1.14
CA PHE A 287 -9.88 27.27 1.85
C PHE A 287 -9.11 28.54 2.27
N SER A 288 -7.83 28.67 1.93
CA SER A 288 -7.04 29.83 2.32
C SER A 288 -7.55 31.11 1.68
N THR A 289 -7.75 32.12 2.50
CA THR A 289 -8.08 33.48 2.04
C THR A 289 -6.91 34.19 1.36
N GLU A 290 -5.68 33.67 1.49
CA GLU A 290 -4.50 34.14 0.77
C GLU A 290 -4.44 33.62 -0.67
N ASN A 291 -5.26 32.60 -0.99
CA ASN A 291 -5.35 32.03 -2.32
C ASN A 291 -5.88 33.09 -3.31
N PRO A 292 -5.20 33.36 -4.44
CA PRO A 292 -5.72 34.22 -5.51
C PRO A 292 -7.09 33.78 -6.04
N SER A 293 -7.42 32.51 -5.96
CA SER A 293 -8.71 31.91 -6.34
C SER A 293 -9.70 31.79 -5.16
N ALA A 294 -9.48 32.47 -4.03
CA ALA A 294 -10.34 32.37 -2.86
C ALA A 294 -11.81 32.65 -3.16
N ALA A 295 -12.09 33.65 -4.02
CA ALA A 295 -13.47 33.96 -4.44
C ALA A 295 -14.17 32.79 -5.18
N ILE A 296 -13.40 31.89 -5.77
CA ILE A 296 -13.86 30.67 -6.43
C ILE A 296 -14.01 29.55 -5.41
N MET A 297 -12.93 29.22 -4.69
CA MET A 297 -12.89 28.04 -3.81
C MET A 297 -13.75 28.18 -2.56
N LEU A 298 -13.95 29.40 -2.05
CA LEU A 298 -14.83 29.66 -0.90
C LEU A 298 -16.31 29.73 -1.27
N ASP A 299 -16.67 29.81 -2.56
CA ASP A 299 -18.07 29.73 -3.01
C ASP A 299 -18.56 28.28 -2.93
N PRO A 300 -19.54 27.95 -2.04
CA PRO A 300 -20.04 26.59 -1.88
C PRO A 300 -20.71 26.04 -3.15
N ALA A 301 -21.25 26.91 -4.00
CA ALA A 301 -21.85 26.50 -5.28
C ALA A 301 -20.78 25.97 -6.23
N VAL A 302 -19.58 26.55 -6.23
CA VAL A 302 -18.46 26.07 -7.04
C VAL A 302 -17.97 24.71 -6.54
N ARG A 303 -17.78 24.55 -5.23
CA ARG A 303 -17.36 23.27 -4.65
C ARG A 303 -18.37 22.16 -4.94
N LYS A 304 -19.67 22.46 -4.77
CA LYS A 304 -20.76 21.52 -5.12
C LYS A 304 -20.76 21.18 -6.61
N ALA A 305 -20.57 22.15 -7.49
CA ALA A 305 -20.51 21.91 -8.93
C ALA A 305 -19.29 21.06 -9.33
N ILE A 306 -18.14 21.19 -8.65
CA ILE A 306 -16.98 20.32 -8.84
C ILE A 306 -17.33 18.87 -8.46
N ALA A 307 -17.96 18.65 -7.30
CA ALA A 307 -18.39 17.33 -6.85
C ALA A 307 -19.38 16.67 -7.82
N LEU A 308 -20.35 17.42 -8.33
CA LEU A 308 -21.32 16.97 -9.34
C LEU A 308 -20.70 16.79 -10.75
N GLY A 309 -19.63 17.52 -11.06
CA GLY A 309 -19.04 17.59 -12.40
C GLY A 309 -17.96 16.52 -12.67
N ILE A 310 -17.43 15.85 -11.65
CA ILE A 310 -16.42 14.81 -11.82
C ILE A 310 -17.09 13.45 -12.09
N ASN A 311 -16.88 12.90 -13.28
CA ASN A 311 -17.43 11.60 -13.68
C ASN A 311 -16.59 10.44 -13.11
N LYS A 312 -16.82 10.09 -11.84
CA LYS A 312 -16.12 9.01 -11.13
C LYS A 312 -16.29 7.65 -11.81
N GLN A 313 -17.51 7.33 -12.28
CA GLN A 313 -17.77 6.05 -12.95
C GLN A 313 -17.07 5.99 -14.31
N GLY A 314 -17.13 7.07 -15.10
CA GLY A 314 -16.41 7.13 -16.38
C GLY A 314 -14.89 7.04 -16.21
N PHE A 315 -14.34 7.59 -15.13
CA PHE A 315 -12.93 7.42 -14.80
C PHE A 315 -12.57 5.94 -14.56
N VAL A 316 -13.36 5.23 -13.74
CA VAL A 316 -13.12 3.81 -13.44
C VAL A 316 -13.33 2.93 -14.67
N ASP A 317 -14.45 3.08 -15.37
CA ASP A 317 -14.82 2.17 -16.46
C ASP A 317 -13.93 2.33 -17.71
N VAL A 318 -13.56 3.58 -18.03
CA VAL A 318 -12.86 3.88 -19.28
C VAL A 318 -11.36 4.00 -19.08
N LEU A 319 -10.90 4.78 -18.09
CA LEU A 319 -9.47 5.06 -17.92
C LEU A 319 -8.75 3.98 -17.10
N LEU A 320 -9.45 3.35 -16.17
CA LEU A 320 -8.92 2.22 -15.41
C LEU A 320 -9.39 0.86 -15.98
N ASN A 321 -10.03 0.82 -17.16
CA ASN A 321 -10.55 -0.40 -17.79
C ASN A 321 -11.43 -1.25 -16.85
N GLY A 322 -12.17 -0.63 -15.91
CA GLY A 322 -12.96 -1.32 -14.89
C GLY A 322 -12.15 -1.87 -13.71
N TYR A 323 -10.83 -1.63 -13.67
CA TYR A 323 -9.96 -2.08 -12.57
C TYR A 323 -9.83 -1.02 -11.47
N GLY A 324 -10.95 -0.57 -10.96
CA GLY A 324 -11.08 0.37 -9.85
C GLY A 324 -12.47 0.29 -9.24
N TYR A 325 -12.69 1.00 -8.15
CA TYR A 325 -13.99 1.13 -7.50
C TYR A 325 -14.28 2.61 -7.27
N THR A 326 -15.48 3.08 -7.58
CA THR A 326 -15.89 4.45 -7.28
C THR A 326 -15.95 4.68 -5.78
N ALA A 327 -15.53 5.86 -5.33
CA ALA A 327 -15.55 6.23 -3.92
C ALA A 327 -16.77 7.10 -3.60
N THR A 328 -17.52 6.73 -2.56
CA THR A 328 -18.54 7.57 -1.94
C THR A 328 -17.92 8.50 -0.90
N GLY A 329 -17.03 7.98 -0.06
CA GLY A 329 -16.32 8.69 1.00
C GLY A 329 -14.84 8.35 1.05
N ALA A 330 -14.22 8.63 2.18
CA ALA A 330 -12.80 8.40 2.41
C ALA A 330 -12.45 6.92 2.53
N PHE A 331 -13.42 6.06 2.85
CA PHE A 331 -13.21 4.65 3.15
C PHE A 331 -14.11 3.75 2.30
N PRO A 332 -13.66 2.51 1.96
CA PRO A 332 -14.48 1.53 1.26
C PRO A 332 -15.75 1.16 2.03
N GLU A 333 -16.84 0.89 1.31
CA GLU A 333 -18.09 0.40 1.91
C GLU A 333 -17.98 -1.02 2.49
N THR A 334 -16.89 -1.74 2.20
CA THR A 334 -16.55 -3.01 2.86
C THR A 334 -16.19 -2.83 4.33
N PHE A 335 -15.71 -1.66 4.72
CA PHE A 335 -15.40 -1.30 6.11
C PHE A 335 -16.63 -0.71 6.81
N ALA A 336 -16.85 -1.05 8.07
CA ALA A 336 -18.02 -0.58 8.83
C ALA A 336 -18.14 0.95 8.84
N PHE A 337 -17.00 1.64 8.92
CA PHE A 337 -16.95 3.11 8.93
C PHE A 337 -16.97 3.77 7.52
N GLY A 338 -17.05 2.97 6.45
CA GLY A 338 -17.27 3.44 5.06
C GLY A 338 -18.73 3.38 4.64
N GLN A 339 -19.61 2.73 5.44
CA GLN A 339 -20.99 2.46 5.06
C GLN A 339 -21.93 3.66 5.30
N GLY A 340 -22.91 3.81 4.42
CA GLY A 340 -24.01 4.76 4.62
C GLY A 340 -23.65 6.23 4.43
N VAL A 341 -22.44 6.54 4.01
CA VAL A 341 -22.01 7.89 3.65
C VAL A 341 -22.72 8.34 2.37
N LYS A 342 -23.09 9.62 2.28
CA LYS A 342 -23.81 10.19 1.13
C LYS A 342 -22.94 11.24 0.45
N ALA A 343 -22.69 11.06 -0.84
CA ALA A 343 -21.98 12.00 -1.69
C ALA A 343 -22.83 12.43 -2.89
N GLU A 344 -22.45 13.53 -3.51
CA GLU A 344 -23.02 13.97 -4.78
C GLU A 344 -22.70 12.93 -5.87
N SER A 345 -23.72 12.61 -6.67
CA SER A 345 -23.57 11.79 -7.87
C SER A 345 -23.24 12.66 -9.08
N TYR A 346 -22.54 12.11 -10.07
CA TYR A 346 -22.25 12.82 -11.32
C TYR A 346 -23.55 13.30 -11.98
N ASP A 347 -23.74 14.62 -12.05
CA ASP A 347 -24.86 15.29 -12.68
C ASP A 347 -24.41 16.64 -13.25
N PRO A 348 -23.88 16.67 -14.48
CA PRO A 348 -23.39 17.89 -15.10
C PRO A 348 -24.49 18.93 -15.34
N GLU A 349 -25.73 18.54 -15.51
CA GLU A 349 -26.82 19.47 -15.69
C GLU A 349 -27.19 20.16 -14.36
N GLN A 350 -27.21 19.42 -13.27
CA GLN A 350 -27.37 20.00 -11.93
C GLN A 350 -26.19 20.92 -11.60
N ALA A 351 -24.95 20.53 -11.95
CA ALA A 351 -23.76 21.36 -11.75
C ALA A 351 -23.89 22.72 -12.47
N LYS A 352 -24.34 22.70 -13.74
CA LYS A 352 -24.60 23.93 -14.51
C LYS A 352 -25.66 24.79 -13.88
N ALA A 353 -26.76 24.19 -13.36
CA ALA A 353 -27.83 24.91 -12.70
C ALA A 353 -27.36 25.58 -11.40
N VAL A 354 -26.61 24.85 -10.55
CA VAL A 354 -26.02 25.38 -9.30
C VAL A 354 -25.13 26.59 -9.58
N LEU A 355 -24.25 26.49 -10.59
CA LEU A 355 -23.39 27.60 -11.00
C LEU A 355 -24.21 28.80 -11.51
N GLN A 356 -25.22 28.56 -12.34
CA GLN A 356 -26.07 29.59 -12.88
C GLN A 356 -26.83 30.35 -11.77
N GLU A 357 -27.41 29.65 -10.80
CA GLU A 357 -28.08 30.24 -9.64
C GLU A 357 -27.14 31.08 -8.78
N ALA A 358 -25.89 30.65 -8.64
CA ALA A 358 -24.87 31.39 -7.91
C ALA A 358 -24.29 32.60 -8.68
N GLY A 359 -24.72 32.81 -9.93
CA GLY A 359 -24.27 33.93 -10.75
C GLY A 359 -23.03 33.67 -11.59
N TRP A 360 -22.55 32.43 -11.65
CA TRP A 360 -21.48 32.02 -12.56
C TRP A 360 -22.05 31.76 -13.95
N VAL A 361 -21.77 32.63 -14.90
CA VAL A 361 -22.34 32.59 -16.28
C VAL A 361 -21.23 32.85 -17.29
N ASP A 362 -21.30 32.23 -18.45
CA ASP A 362 -20.43 32.54 -19.58
C ASP A 362 -21.01 33.76 -20.33
N THR A 363 -20.44 34.95 -20.13
CA THR A 363 -20.97 36.20 -20.69
C THR A 363 -20.23 36.62 -21.95
N ASP A 364 -19.01 36.13 -22.19
CA ASP A 364 -18.21 36.45 -23.38
C ASP A 364 -18.22 35.35 -24.44
N GLY A 365 -18.80 34.17 -24.13
CA GLY A 365 -19.03 33.07 -25.08
C GLY A 365 -17.79 32.22 -25.35
N ASP A 366 -16.78 32.24 -24.47
CA ASP A 366 -15.57 31.43 -24.61
C ASP A 366 -15.70 30.01 -24.00
N GLY A 367 -16.86 29.73 -23.39
CA GLY A 367 -17.20 28.46 -22.77
C GLY A 367 -16.70 28.32 -21.33
N ILE A 368 -16.10 29.36 -20.73
CA ILE A 368 -15.75 29.43 -19.33
C ILE A 368 -16.66 30.41 -18.63
N ARG A 369 -17.20 30.01 -17.48
CA ARG A 369 -18.06 30.86 -16.69
C ARG A 369 -17.27 31.89 -15.91
N GLU A 370 -17.85 33.06 -15.70
CA GLU A 370 -17.31 34.11 -14.85
C GLU A 370 -18.36 34.69 -13.91
N LYS A 371 -17.88 35.32 -12.83
CA LYS A 371 -18.70 36.06 -11.87
C LYS A 371 -17.90 37.28 -11.40
N ASP A 372 -18.49 38.46 -11.46
CA ASP A 372 -17.85 39.71 -11.06
C ASP A 372 -16.48 39.96 -11.73
N GLY A 373 -16.34 39.52 -13.00
CA GLY A 373 -15.10 39.62 -13.79
C GLY A 373 -14.03 38.59 -13.48
N VAL A 374 -14.33 37.62 -12.60
CA VAL A 374 -13.41 36.51 -12.26
C VAL A 374 -13.82 35.28 -13.07
N LYS A 375 -12.95 34.76 -13.94
CA LYS A 375 -13.18 33.50 -14.68
C LYS A 375 -13.03 32.30 -13.77
N LEU A 376 -13.85 31.28 -14.00
CA LEU A 376 -13.87 30.03 -13.24
C LEU A 376 -12.71 29.12 -13.70
N VAL A 377 -11.53 29.41 -13.17
CA VAL A 377 -10.28 28.70 -13.45
C VAL A 377 -9.84 27.97 -12.18
N ILE A 378 -9.57 26.67 -12.28
CA ILE A 378 -9.16 25.78 -11.18
C ILE A 378 -7.72 25.32 -11.41
N ARG A 379 -6.83 25.59 -10.46
CA ARG A 379 -5.45 25.10 -10.47
C ARG A 379 -5.38 23.75 -9.76
N TRP A 380 -5.22 22.69 -10.55
CA TRP A 380 -5.21 21.31 -10.10
C TRP A 380 -3.77 20.83 -9.87
N LEU A 381 -3.39 20.57 -8.64
CA LEU A 381 -2.07 20.07 -8.27
C LEU A 381 -2.12 18.55 -8.05
N THR A 382 -1.24 17.81 -8.71
CA THR A 382 -1.10 16.36 -8.56
C THR A 382 0.34 15.90 -8.86
N TYR A 383 0.59 14.58 -8.88
CA TYR A 383 1.93 14.03 -9.09
C TYR A 383 1.93 12.76 -9.96
N PRO A 384 3.06 12.46 -10.67
CA PRO A 384 3.10 11.39 -11.68
C PRO A 384 3.48 10.00 -11.13
N THR A 385 3.84 9.85 -9.86
CA THR A 385 4.34 8.58 -9.30
C THR A 385 3.23 7.53 -9.04
N ARG A 386 1.98 7.89 -9.27
CA ARG A 386 0.82 7.00 -9.31
C ARG A 386 0.14 7.17 -10.66
N LEU A 387 0.00 6.07 -11.42
CA LEU A 387 -0.49 6.08 -12.81
C LEU A 387 -1.90 6.68 -12.94
N GLU A 388 -2.72 6.49 -11.93
CA GLU A 388 -4.12 6.93 -11.90
C GLU A 388 -4.26 8.45 -11.78
N LEU A 389 -3.34 9.13 -11.11
CA LEU A 389 -3.46 10.56 -10.80
C LEU A 389 -3.39 11.48 -12.04
N PRO A 390 -2.45 11.29 -12.99
CA PRO A 390 -2.49 12.02 -14.26
C PRO A 390 -3.76 11.76 -15.06
N LEU A 391 -4.22 10.50 -15.14
CA LEU A 391 -5.46 10.12 -15.81
C LEU A 391 -6.68 10.78 -15.17
N LEU A 392 -6.72 10.82 -13.84
CA LEU A 392 -7.79 11.49 -13.09
C LEU A 392 -7.81 13.00 -13.36
N ALA A 393 -6.63 13.64 -13.40
CA ALA A 393 -6.53 15.07 -13.69
C ALA A 393 -7.07 15.40 -15.08
N GLU A 394 -6.72 14.61 -16.11
CA GLU A 394 -7.22 14.76 -17.48
C GLU A 394 -8.73 14.50 -17.59
N SER A 395 -9.23 13.47 -16.89
CA SER A 395 -10.67 13.16 -16.80
C SER A 395 -11.45 14.31 -16.16
N ALA A 396 -10.98 14.81 -15.02
CA ALA A 396 -11.60 15.93 -14.33
C ALA A 396 -11.57 17.22 -15.19
N GLN A 397 -10.45 17.50 -15.87
CA GLN A 397 -10.33 18.63 -16.80
C GLN A 397 -11.40 18.56 -17.90
N ALA A 398 -11.57 17.39 -18.51
CA ALA A 398 -12.55 17.20 -19.58
C ALA A 398 -14.00 17.41 -19.09
N THR A 399 -14.38 16.75 -17.98
CA THR A 399 -15.76 16.79 -17.48
C THR A 399 -16.12 18.13 -16.83
N LEU A 400 -15.19 18.79 -16.15
CA LEU A 400 -15.39 20.12 -15.59
C LEU A 400 -15.45 21.21 -16.68
N ARG A 401 -14.76 21.01 -17.81
CA ARG A 401 -14.89 21.89 -18.97
C ARG A 401 -16.30 21.91 -19.55
N GLU A 402 -16.99 20.77 -19.53
CA GLU A 402 -18.39 20.66 -20.01
C GLU A 402 -19.38 21.49 -19.19
N ILE A 403 -19.04 21.81 -17.94
CA ILE A 403 -19.87 22.64 -17.06
C ILE A 403 -19.38 24.10 -16.98
N GLY A 404 -18.35 24.46 -17.76
CA GLY A 404 -17.84 25.82 -17.88
C GLY A 404 -16.71 26.17 -16.92
N MET A 405 -15.90 25.20 -16.49
CA MET A 405 -14.70 25.39 -15.68
C MET A 405 -13.44 25.13 -16.51
N ASP A 406 -12.41 25.97 -16.38
CA ASP A 406 -11.09 25.72 -16.93
C ASP A 406 -10.19 25.09 -15.86
N VAL A 407 -9.66 23.89 -16.10
CA VAL A 407 -8.78 23.21 -15.15
C VAL A 407 -7.35 23.25 -15.66
N GLN A 408 -6.47 23.89 -14.90
CA GLN A 408 -5.04 24.01 -15.16
C GLN A 408 -4.27 22.98 -14.34
N ILE A 409 -3.79 21.93 -15.02
CA ILE A 409 -3.12 20.81 -14.39
C ILE A 409 -1.65 21.13 -14.14
N ASN A 410 -1.21 21.00 -12.88
CA ASN A 410 0.18 20.96 -12.46
C ASN A 410 0.52 19.56 -11.95
N ASN A 411 1.09 18.71 -12.82
CA ASN A 411 1.49 17.35 -12.51
C ASN A 411 3.00 17.31 -12.25
N THR A 412 3.42 17.28 -10.98
CA THR A 412 4.83 17.44 -10.60
C THR A 412 5.25 16.57 -9.42
N LYS A 413 6.49 16.09 -9.41
CA LYS A 413 7.10 15.41 -8.25
C LYS A 413 7.24 16.34 -7.03
N ASP A 414 7.32 17.65 -7.24
CA ASP A 414 7.49 18.65 -6.18
C ASP A 414 6.18 19.03 -5.46
N HIS A 415 5.08 18.30 -5.72
CA HIS A 415 3.74 18.59 -5.20
C HIS A 415 3.71 18.78 -3.67
N ASN A 416 4.52 18.05 -2.91
CA ASN A 416 4.61 18.17 -1.45
C ASN A 416 5.19 19.51 -0.98
N THR A 417 6.07 20.12 -1.76
CA THR A 417 6.59 21.47 -1.49
C THR A 417 5.55 22.51 -1.90
N ILE A 418 4.97 22.37 -3.09
CA ILE A 418 4.01 23.31 -3.67
C ILE A 418 2.74 23.41 -2.80
N ARG A 419 2.20 22.26 -2.30
CA ARG A 419 0.98 22.28 -1.49
C ARG A 419 1.11 23.04 -0.16
N LYS A 420 2.33 23.30 0.32
CA LYS A 420 2.57 24.11 1.52
C LYS A 420 2.40 25.62 1.27
N ASP A 421 2.39 26.04 0.01
CA ASP A 421 2.10 27.40 -0.41
C ASP A 421 0.62 27.51 -0.80
N PRO A 422 -0.25 28.09 0.05
CA PRO A 422 -1.68 28.16 -0.22
C PRO A 422 -2.02 29.05 -1.42
N THR A 423 -1.06 29.82 -1.94
CA THR A 423 -1.28 30.66 -3.12
C THR A 423 -1.03 29.94 -4.45
N ALA A 424 -0.51 28.71 -4.42
CA ALA A 424 -0.01 28.02 -5.61
C ALA A 424 -0.99 27.01 -6.24
N TRP A 425 -2.10 26.66 -5.58
CA TRP A 425 -3.05 25.63 -6.01
C TRP A 425 -4.47 25.88 -5.48
N ASP A 426 -5.47 25.23 -6.07
CA ASP A 426 -6.88 25.31 -5.67
C ASP A 426 -7.44 23.96 -5.22
N ILE A 427 -7.05 22.88 -5.91
CA ILE A 427 -7.34 21.50 -5.50
C ILE A 427 -6.04 20.71 -5.55
N TRP A 428 -5.67 20.09 -4.42
CA TRP A 428 -4.56 19.13 -4.37
C TRP A 428 -5.11 17.71 -4.40
N VAL A 429 -4.70 16.92 -5.41
CA VAL A 429 -5.18 15.55 -5.59
C VAL A 429 -4.09 14.56 -5.28
N SER A 430 -4.43 13.59 -4.45
CA SER A 430 -3.52 12.62 -3.89
C SER A 430 -4.13 11.21 -3.86
N ALA A 431 -3.27 10.22 -3.65
CA ALA A 431 -3.62 8.82 -3.45
C ALA A 431 -3.00 8.32 -2.15
N ASN A 432 -3.84 7.95 -1.18
CA ASN A 432 -3.37 7.51 0.13
C ASN A 432 -4.15 6.29 0.60
N VAL A 433 -3.50 5.43 1.38
CA VAL A 433 -4.15 4.34 2.12
C VAL A 433 -4.80 4.97 3.34
N ASN A 434 -6.12 5.21 3.25
CA ASN A 434 -6.83 5.98 4.27
C ASN A 434 -7.15 5.17 5.54
N ALA A 435 -7.21 3.85 5.43
CA ALA A 435 -7.51 2.95 6.54
C ALA A 435 -6.65 1.67 6.50
N GLY A 436 -5.36 1.81 6.18
CA GLY A 436 -4.42 0.67 6.16
C GLY A 436 -4.27 -0.06 7.50
N LEU A 437 -4.63 0.61 8.58
CA LEU A 437 -4.62 0.05 9.93
C LEU A 437 -5.97 -0.55 10.36
N GLY A 438 -6.97 -0.62 9.46
CA GLY A 438 -8.33 -1.03 9.84
C GLY A 438 -9.06 -0.03 10.76
N ASP A 439 -8.56 1.21 10.88
CA ASP A 439 -9.16 2.26 11.70
C ASP A 439 -9.20 3.60 10.97
N PRO A 440 -10.27 4.41 11.13
CA PRO A 440 -10.45 5.67 10.39
C PRO A 440 -9.66 6.86 10.94
N ALA A 441 -9.21 6.82 12.20
CA ALA A 441 -8.67 8.00 12.91
C ALA A 441 -7.47 8.62 12.20
N ASN A 442 -6.56 7.80 11.68
CA ASN A 442 -5.32 8.27 11.06
C ASN A 442 -5.54 9.17 9.84
N PHE A 443 -6.58 8.91 9.02
CA PHE A 443 -6.91 9.76 7.87
C PHE A 443 -7.30 11.17 8.33
N PHE A 444 -8.22 11.27 9.29
CA PHE A 444 -8.68 12.56 9.80
C PHE A 444 -7.55 13.34 10.48
N ALA A 445 -6.80 12.67 11.37
CA ALA A 445 -5.68 13.27 12.08
C ALA A 445 -4.55 13.76 11.14
N THR A 446 -4.36 13.08 10.01
CA THR A 446 -3.31 13.45 9.05
C THR A 446 -3.73 14.57 8.12
N TYR A 447 -4.99 14.61 7.68
CA TYR A 447 -5.40 15.46 6.56
C TYR A 447 -6.49 16.48 6.87
N CYS A 448 -7.35 16.26 7.89
CA CYS A 448 -8.63 16.95 7.97
C CYS A 448 -8.77 17.92 9.15
N LEU A 449 -8.04 17.71 10.23
CA LEU A 449 -8.14 18.53 11.44
C LEU A 449 -7.25 19.77 11.37
N ASP A 450 -7.53 20.79 12.18
CA ASP A 450 -6.80 22.06 12.22
C ASP A 450 -5.30 21.88 12.42
N ASN A 451 -4.91 20.95 13.31
CA ASN A 451 -3.53 20.67 13.63
C ASN A 451 -2.90 19.58 12.74
N SER A 452 -3.61 19.11 11.72
CA SER A 452 -3.10 18.07 10.82
C SER A 452 -1.93 18.59 9.99
N VAL A 453 -0.84 17.84 9.97
CA VAL A 453 0.39 18.20 9.24
C VAL A 453 0.18 18.33 7.73
N LYS A 454 -0.92 17.78 7.21
CA LYS A 454 -1.24 17.78 5.78
C LYS A 454 -2.58 18.46 5.45
N ASN A 455 -3.26 19.10 6.40
CA ASN A 455 -4.39 20.00 6.11
C ASN A 455 -3.88 21.32 5.49
N SER A 456 -3.24 21.18 4.32
CA SER A 456 -2.67 22.34 3.61
C SER A 456 -3.76 23.23 2.97
N GLY A 457 -4.98 22.73 2.86
CA GLY A 457 -6.14 23.47 2.37
C GLY A 457 -6.73 24.44 3.41
N GLY A 458 -6.40 24.24 4.69
CA GLY A 458 -6.91 25.09 5.76
C GLY A 458 -8.42 24.99 5.98
N HIS A 459 -9.02 23.83 5.64
CA HIS A 459 -10.41 23.55 6.01
C HIS A 459 -10.54 23.50 7.54
N HIS A 460 -11.61 24.12 8.07
CA HIS A 460 -11.93 24.15 9.49
C HIS A 460 -13.40 23.81 9.71
N SER A 461 -13.68 22.94 10.68
CA SER A 461 -15.02 22.66 11.17
C SER A 461 -14.97 22.33 12.67
N ASP A 462 -15.63 23.15 13.49
CA ASP A 462 -15.80 22.90 14.94
C ASP A 462 -16.45 21.53 15.20
N ARG A 463 -17.35 21.09 14.31
CA ARG A 463 -18.03 19.79 14.42
C ARG A 463 -17.06 18.65 14.18
N LEU A 464 -16.19 18.77 13.18
CA LEU A 464 -15.18 17.76 12.85
C LEU A 464 -14.19 17.58 14.00
N GLU A 465 -13.71 18.69 14.61
CA GLU A 465 -12.82 18.66 15.78
C GLU A 465 -13.49 17.95 16.98
N GLN A 466 -14.75 18.28 17.28
CA GLN A 466 -15.51 17.62 18.36
C GLN A 466 -15.70 16.12 18.14
N LEU A 467 -15.93 15.70 16.90
CA LEU A 467 -16.05 14.28 16.55
C LEU A 467 -14.72 13.56 16.67
N ALA A 468 -13.62 14.20 16.28
CA ALA A 468 -12.27 13.67 16.41
C ALA A 468 -11.87 13.47 17.88
N ASP A 469 -12.14 14.46 18.76
CA ASP A 469 -11.90 14.35 20.20
C ASP A 469 -12.66 13.14 20.81
N GLN A 470 -13.89 12.88 20.36
CA GLN A 470 -14.67 11.71 20.79
C GLN A 470 -14.06 10.41 20.25
N LEU A 471 -13.65 10.39 18.96
CA LEU A 471 -13.06 9.24 18.30
C LEU A 471 -11.78 8.78 19.02
N ASP A 472 -10.95 9.73 19.47
CA ASP A 472 -9.65 9.47 20.10
C ASP A 472 -9.74 8.73 21.45
N VAL A 473 -10.90 8.79 22.12
CA VAL A 473 -11.12 8.13 23.42
C VAL A 473 -12.17 7.02 23.38
N THR A 474 -12.74 6.74 22.23
CA THR A 474 -13.78 5.74 22.04
C THR A 474 -13.18 4.37 21.73
N PHE A 475 -13.44 3.35 22.56
CA PHE A 475 -12.99 1.96 22.38
C PHE A 475 -14.00 1.07 21.64
N ASP A 476 -15.30 1.40 21.71
CA ASP A 476 -16.33 0.63 21.01
C ASP A 476 -16.22 0.80 19.50
N VAL A 477 -15.97 -0.29 18.77
CA VAL A 477 -15.73 -0.28 17.33
C VAL A 477 -16.94 0.20 16.52
N ASN A 478 -18.17 -0.04 16.98
CA ASN A 478 -19.37 0.41 16.29
C ASN A 478 -19.57 1.92 16.48
N GLU A 479 -19.27 2.42 17.68
CA GLU A 479 -19.32 3.86 17.96
C GLU A 479 -18.21 4.59 17.20
N ARG A 480 -17.00 4.04 17.09
CA ARG A 480 -15.94 4.57 16.25
C ARG A 480 -16.38 4.65 14.79
N ALA A 481 -17.03 3.59 14.27
CA ALA A 481 -17.55 3.60 12.90
C ALA A 481 -18.61 4.69 12.71
N ARG A 482 -19.54 4.85 13.67
CA ARG A 482 -20.57 5.92 13.62
C ARG A 482 -19.94 7.32 13.58
N LEU A 483 -18.97 7.57 14.47
CA LEU A 483 -18.26 8.85 14.52
C LEU A 483 -17.54 9.13 13.19
N ALA A 484 -16.83 8.16 12.63
CA ALA A 484 -16.13 8.31 11.35
C ALA A 484 -17.07 8.55 10.16
N ILE A 485 -18.27 7.95 10.17
CA ILE A 485 -19.31 8.22 9.15
C ILE A 485 -19.77 9.68 9.26
N GLU A 486 -20.01 10.19 10.47
CA GLU A 486 -20.38 11.59 10.68
C GLU A 486 -19.25 12.55 10.25
N MET A 487 -18.01 12.22 10.55
CA MET A 487 -16.85 13.02 10.13
C MET A 487 -16.71 13.08 8.60
N GLN A 488 -16.89 11.94 7.92
CA GLN A 488 -16.90 11.94 6.45
C GLN A 488 -18.05 12.76 5.88
N GLN A 489 -19.24 12.65 6.48
CA GLN A 489 -20.42 13.40 6.02
C GLN A 489 -20.21 14.90 6.15
N GLU A 490 -19.58 15.38 7.23
CA GLU A 490 -19.21 16.78 7.43
C GLU A 490 -18.33 17.30 6.28
N LEU A 491 -17.29 16.53 5.90
CA LEU A 491 -16.42 16.88 4.78
C LEU A 491 -17.16 16.90 3.43
N LEU A 492 -18.11 16.00 3.23
CA LEU A 492 -18.88 15.88 2.00
C LEU A 492 -19.99 16.94 1.89
N ASP A 493 -20.65 17.30 2.99
CA ASP A 493 -21.70 18.31 3.01
C ASP A 493 -21.15 19.70 2.67
N ASP A 494 -19.91 20.00 3.09
CA ASP A 494 -19.19 21.22 2.69
C ASP A 494 -18.44 21.09 1.35
N ASN A 495 -18.37 19.90 0.77
CA ASN A 495 -17.58 19.58 -0.42
C ASN A 495 -16.11 20.05 -0.28
N SER A 496 -15.55 19.92 0.91
CA SER A 496 -14.15 20.23 1.21
C SER A 496 -13.19 19.17 0.69
N TYR A 497 -13.71 17.97 0.45
CA TYR A 497 -13.02 16.85 -0.17
C TYR A 497 -13.83 16.25 -1.31
N VAL A 498 -13.14 15.77 -2.34
CA VAL A 498 -13.72 15.01 -3.45
C VAL A 498 -13.09 13.63 -3.47
N PHE A 499 -13.80 12.62 -2.99
CA PHE A 499 -13.37 11.23 -3.08
C PHE A 499 -13.79 10.66 -4.43
N VAL A 500 -12.87 10.09 -5.20
CA VAL A 500 -13.12 9.70 -6.61
C VAL A 500 -13.18 8.19 -6.78
N SER A 501 -12.12 7.49 -6.42
CA SER A 501 -12.07 6.03 -6.57
C SER A 501 -11.14 5.39 -5.56
N PHE A 502 -11.32 4.08 -5.34
CA PHE A 502 -10.38 3.23 -4.62
C PHE A 502 -9.56 2.39 -5.59
N LEU A 503 -8.29 2.19 -5.24
CA LEU A 503 -7.45 1.26 -5.96
C LEU A 503 -8.01 -0.16 -5.82
N ARG A 504 -8.14 -0.86 -6.95
CA ARG A 504 -8.21 -2.30 -6.96
C ARG A 504 -6.78 -2.84 -7.00
N MET A 505 -6.30 -3.38 -5.88
CA MET A 505 -5.08 -4.16 -5.90
C MET A 505 -5.30 -5.36 -6.82
N SER A 506 -4.42 -5.56 -7.77
CA SER A 506 -4.55 -6.64 -8.75
C SER A 506 -3.20 -7.32 -8.93
N MET A 507 -3.13 -8.59 -8.52
CA MET A 507 -2.03 -9.48 -8.84
C MET A 507 -2.43 -10.39 -10.00
N ILE A 508 -1.53 -10.57 -10.96
CA ILE A 508 -1.72 -11.46 -12.09
C ILE A 508 -0.70 -12.57 -11.98
N SER A 509 -1.14 -13.81 -12.02
CA SER A 509 -0.28 -14.99 -11.92
C SER A 509 -0.53 -15.97 -13.04
N LYS A 510 0.43 -16.87 -13.29
CA LYS A 510 0.20 -18.09 -14.11
C LYS A 510 -0.93 -18.90 -13.53
N ALA A 511 -1.69 -19.59 -14.38
CA ALA A 511 -2.89 -20.35 -13.98
C ALA A 511 -2.62 -21.49 -12.99
N ASN A 512 -1.40 -22.02 -12.95
CA ASN A 512 -0.98 -23.08 -12.04
C ASN A 512 -0.55 -22.57 -10.64
N VAL A 513 -0.45 -21.26 -10.42
CA VAL A 513 -0.20 -20.67 -9.10
C VAL A 513 -1.49 -20.71 -8.28
N THR A 514 -1.40 -21.11 -7.01
CA THR A 514 -2.51 -21.12 -6.04
C THR A 514 -2.05 -20.50 -4.73
N GLY A 515 -2.99 -19.98 -3.90
CA GLY A 515 -2.67 -19.36 -2.61
C GLY A 515 -2.02 -17.98 -2.71
N LEU A 516 -2.00 -17.36 -3.89
CA LEU A 516 -1.61 -15.96 -4.07
C LEU A 516 -2.89 -15.11 -4.13
N GLU A 517 -3.18 -14.39 -3.06
CA GLU A 517 -4.40 -13.60 -2.92
C GLU A 517 -4.04 -12.13 -2.64
N ALA A 518 -4.83 -11.22 -3.21
CA ALA A 518 -4.73 -9.79 -2.92
C ALA A 518 -5.51 -9.46 -1.65
N HIS A 519 -4.96 -8.61 -0.77
CA HIS A 519 -5.60 -8.17 0.48
C HIS A 519 -5.86 -6.67 0.51
N ALA A 520 -6.94 -6.26 1.20
CA ALA A 520 -7.38 -4.87 1.25
C ALA A 520 -6.37 -3.91 1.91
N CYS A 521 -5.54 -4.40 2.82
CA CYS A 521 -4.49 -3.63 3.49
C CYS A 521 -3.15 -3.61 2.73
N ASP A 522 -3.02 -4.35 1.59
CA ASP A 522 -1.78 -4.44 0.80
C ASP A 522 -0.59 -5.07 1.59
N PHE A 523 -0.92 -6.00 2.50
CA PHE A 523 0.04 -6.82 3.27
C PHE A 523 0.04 -8.28 2.78
N TYR A 524 0.29 -9.26 3.45
CA TYR A 524 0.06 -10.70 3.34
C TYR A 524 0.05 -11.32 1.93
N GLU A 525 0.90 -10.87 0.98
CA GLU A 525 0.89 -11.38 -0.40
C GLU A 525 1.47 -12.79 -0.49
N LEU A 526 2.59 -13.06 0.21
CA LEU A 526 3.22 -14.37 0.25
C LEU A 526 2.94 -15.04 1.59
N THR A 527 2.13 -16.07 1.56
CA THR A 527 1.72 -16.86 2.72
C THR A 527 2.16 -18.32 2.56
N ALA A 528 1.93 -19.15 3.59
CA ALA A 528 2.19 -20.59 3.54
C ALA A 528 1.33 -21.32 2.49
N ASP A 529 0.16 -20.75 2.12
CA ASP A 529 -0.77 -21.33 1.15
C ASP A 529 -0.29 -21.21 -0.30
N LEU A 530 0.76 -20.39 -0.56
CA LEU A 530 1.34 -20.25 -1.90
C LEU A 530 1.86 -21.59 -2.41
N ASP A 531 1.38 -22.03 -3.59
CA ASP A 531 1.81 -23.27 -4.23
C ASP A 531 1.81 -23.16 -5.76
N ILE A 532 2.61 -24.00 -6.42
CA ILE A 532 2.64 -24.20 -7.87
C ILE A 532 2.25 -25.65 -8.15
N LYS A 533 1.19 -25.86 -8.94
CA LYS A 533 0.65 -27.16 -9.33
C LYS A 533 1.15 -27.62 -10.68
#